data_e0ba5c97da2736226a586c617642c3c0
#
_entry.id   e0ba5c97da2736226a586c617642c3c0
#
_cell.length_a   1.000
_cell.length_b   1.000
_cell.length_c   1.000
_cell.angle_alpha   90.00
_cell.angle_beta   90.00
_cell.angle_gamma   90.00
#
_symmetry.space_group_name_H-M   'P 1'
#
loop_
_entity.id
_entity.type
_entity.pdbx_description
1 polymer ?
#
loop_
_entity_poly.entity_id
_entity_poly.type
_entity_poly.pdbx_seq_one_letter_code
_entity_poly.pdbx_strand_id
1 'polypeptide(L)'
;MKVKSIRIPEEIDKAINYVAKSEKLEKTSSLRKLTRMGFETYVAKSYEKGKLTLREAASLLNLSLSETIDLLNELGIRGNIRAKDVLDSLRSISS
;
A
#
# COMPACT_ATOMS: atom_id res chain seq x y z
N MET A 1 3.49 2.92 19.53
CA MET A 1 3.87 1.65 18.95
C MET A 1 5.22 1.21 19.45
N LYS A 2 5.28 0.02 19.98
CA LYS A 2 6.54 -0.51 20.49
C LYS A 2 7.33 -1.11 19.36
N VAL A 3 8.57 -0.67 19.21
CA VAL A 3 9.45 -1.24 18.20
C VAL A 3 10.12 -2.47 18.82
N LYS A 4 9.81 -3.60 18.24
CA LYS A 4 10.49 -4.84 18.64
C LYS A 4 11.79 -4.95 17.85
N SER A 5 12.80 -5.46 18.48
CA SER A 5 14.04 -5.76 17.78
C SER A 5 13.78 -6.87 16.77
N ILE A 6 13.94 -6.55 15.50
CA ILE A 6 13.69 -7.51 14.41
C ILE A 6 15.01 -7.72 13.68
N ARG A 7 15.35 -9.00 13.49
CA ARG A 7 16.52 -9.32 12.68
C ARG A 7 16.16 -9.15 11.20
N ILE A 8 16.88 -8.28 10.53
CA ILE A 8 16.64 -7.99 9.12
C ILE A 8 17.58 -8.81 8.26
N PRO A 9 17.06 -9.61 7.31
CA PRO A 9 17.91 -10.37 6.39
C PRO A 9 18.83 -9.44 5.59
N GLU A 10 19.98 -9.95 5.19
CA GLU A 10 20.99 -9.17 4.51
C GLU A 10 20.47 -8.53 3.22
N GLU A 11 19.68 -9.25 2.43
CA GLU A 11 19.12 -8.73 1.18
C GLU A 11 18.19 -7.55 1.41
N ILE A 12 17.48 -7.54 2.53
CA ILE A 12 16.59 -6.42 2.87
C ILE A 12 17.42 -5.25 3.37
N ASP A 13 18.46 -5.52 4.16
CA ASP A 13 19.36 -4.47 4.61
C ASP A 13 20.04 -3.78 3.42
N LYS A 14 20.44 -4.54 2.41
CA LYS A 14 21.01 -3.98 1.18
C LYS A 14 20.02 -3.07 0.47
N ALA A 15 18.74 -3.47 0.41
CA ALA A 15 17.71 -2.66 -0.21
C ALA A 15 17.52 -1.34 0.54
N ILE A 16 17.48 -1.40 1.87
CA ILE A 16 17.33 -0.22 2.70
C ILE A 16 18.50 0.74 2.47
N ASN A 17 19.72 0.21 2.46
CA ASN A 17 20.91 1.03 2.26
C ASN A 17 20.96 1.63 0.85
N TYR A 18 20.54 0.87 -0.15
CA TYR A 18 20.51 1.34 -1.52
C TYR A 18 19.56 2.55 -1.67
N VAL A 19 18.34 2.43 -1.14
CA VAL A 19 17.36 3.51 -1.22
C VAL A 19 17.80 4.72 -0.40
N ALA A 20 18.35 4.49 0.79
CA ALA A 20 18.85 5.57 1.63
C ALA A 20 19.91 6.38 0.90
N LYS A 21 20.82 5.72 0.21
CA LYS A 21 21.88 6.36 -0.53
C LYS A 21 21.37 7.07 -1.78
N SER A 22 20.47 6.41 -2.52
CA SER A 22 19.92 6.95 -3.76
C SER A 22 19.09 8.20 -3.53
N GLU A 23 18.32 8.22 -2.45
CA GLU A 23 17.41 9.32 -2.18
C GLU A 23 17.88 10.24 -1.06
N LYS A 24 19.11 10.02 -0.59
CA LYS A 24 19.71 10.82 0.48
C LYS A 24 18.84 10.85 1.73
N LEU A 25 18.37 9.69 2.13
CA LEU A 25 17.54 9.52 3.31
C LEU A 25 18.33 8.83 4.42
N GLU A 26 17.88 9.05 5.65
CA GLU A 26 18.36 8.27 6.77
C GLU A 26 17.87 6.82 6.60
N LYS A 27 18.61 5.88 7.20
CA LYS A 27 18.28 4.46 7.11
C LYS A 27 16.85 4.20 7.63
N THR A 28 16.44 4.85 8.71
CA THR A 28 15.10 4.70 9.27
C THR A 28 14.03 5.19 8.30
N SER A 29 14.27 6.32 7.64
CA SER A 29 13.32 6.85 6.65
C SER A 29 13.22 5.95 5.44
N SER A 30 14.34 5.39 5.00
CA SER A 30 14.37 4.43 3.92
C SER A 30 13.55 3.18 4.26
N LEU A 31 13.72 2.66 5.48
CA LEU A 31 12.95 1.51 5.94
C LEU A 31 11.44 1.80 5.94
N ARG A 32 11.05 2.97 6.43
CA ARG A 32 9.64 3.37 6.43
C ARG A 32 9.08 3.44 5.02
N LYS A 33 9.84 4.05 4.12
CA LYS A 33 9.40 4.18 2.73
C LYS A 33 9.19 2.82 2.08
N LEU A 34 10.17 1.94 2.22
CA LEU A 34 10.08 0.60 1.62
C LEU A 34 8.96 -0.22 2.25
N THR A 35 8.77 -0.10 3.57
CA THR A 35 7.69 -0.79 4.25
C THR A 35 6.34 -0.29 3.75
N ARG A 36 6.19 1.02 3.59
CA ARG A 36 4.93 1.60 3.09
C ARG A 36 4.64 1.12 1.68
N MET A 37 5.64 1.17 0.80
CA MET A 37 5.48 0.71 -0.57
C MET A 37 5.11 -0.78 -0.63
N GLY A 38 5.76 -1.58 0.20
CA GLY A 38 5.45 -3.01 0.27
C GLY A 38 4.04 -3.27 0.75
N PHE A 39 3.58 -2.52 1.75
CA PHE A 39 2.23 -2.67 2.25
C PHE A 39 1.19 -2.25 1.21
N GLU A 40 1.45 -1.14 0.51
CA GLU A 40 0.57 -0.69 -0.57
C GLU A 40 0.43 -1.76 -1.64
N THR A 41 1.54 -2.36 -2.03
CA THR A 41 1.54 -3.43 -3.02
C THR A 41 0.78 -4.66 -2.52
N TYR A 42 1.00 -5.02 -1.26
CA TYR A 42 0.32 -6.16 -0.67
C TYR A 42 -1.20 -5.96 -0.66
N VAL A 43 -1.65 -4.80 -0.23
CA VAL A 43 -3.08 -4.47 -0.21
C VAL A 43 -3.66 -4.46 -1.61
N ALA A 44 -2.94 -3.86 -2.57
CA ALA A 44 -3.38 -3.79 -3.95
C ALA A 44 -3.55 -5.19 -4.55
N LYS A 45 -2.59 -6.07 -4.32
CA LYS A 45 -2.67 -7.44 -4.81
C LYS A 45 -3.77 -8.25 -4.13
N SER A 46 -4.01 -7.99 -2.85
CA SER A 46 -5.10 -8.64 -2.12
C SER A 46 -6.46 -8.21 -2.69
N TYR A 47 -6.59 -6.93 -3.03
CA TYR A 47 -7.79 -6.43 -3.70
C TYR A 47 -7.94 -7.10 -5.08
N GLU A 48 -6.86 -7.18 -5.84
CA GLU A 48 -6.87 -7.82 -7.16
C GLU A 48 -7.36 -9.26 -7.10
N LYS A 49 -6.97 -9.97 -6.05
CA LYS A 49 -7.37 -11.38 -5.84
C LYS A 49 -8.77 -11.53 -5.23
N GLY A 50 -9.45 -10.43 -4.98
CA GLY A 50 -10.79 -10.47 -4.40
C GLY A 50 -10.83 -10.71 -2.90
N LYS A 51 -9.70 -10.61 -2.21
CA LYS A 51 -9.63 -10.82 -0.76
C LYS A 51 -10.07 -9.60 0.03
N LEU A 52 -10.04 -8.43 -0.58
CA LEU A 52 -10.41 -7.17 0.03
C LEU A 52 -11.36 -6.42 -0.89
N THR A 53 -12.31 -5.70 -0.31
CA THR A 53 -13.11 -4.74 -1.07
C THR A 53 -12.31 -3.46 -1.22
N LEU A 54 -12.74 -2.58 -2.13
CA LEU A 54 -12.11 -1.28 -2.29
C LEU A 54 -12.14 -0.48 -1.00
N ARG A 55 -13.26 -0.54 -0.29
CA ARG A 55 -13.42 0.17 0.97
C ARG A 55 -12.48 -0.36 2.05
N GLU A 56 -12.32 -1.68 2.13
CA GLU A 56 -11.38 -2.28 3.07
C GLU A 56 -9.95 -1.89 2.74
N ALA A 57 -9.60 -1.89 1.46
CA ALA A 57 -8.26 -1.46 1.03
C ALA A 57 -8.00 -0.01 1.43
N ALA A 58 -8.96 0.88 1.17
CA ALA A 58 -8.83 2.28 1.55
C ALA A 58 -8.64 2.45 3.05
N SER A 59 -9.41 1.70 3.83
CA SER A 59 -9.30 1.75 5.30
C SER A 59 -7.93 1.29 5.78
N LEU A 60 -7.43 0.18 5.24
CA LEU A 60 -6.12 -0.34 5.62
C LEU A 60 -4.99 0.64 5.27
N LEU A 61 -5.13 1.33 4.15
CA LEU A 61 -4.11 2.27 3.69
C LEU A 61 -4.28 3.66 4.28
N ASN A 62 -5.37 3.88 5.00
CA ASN A 62 -5.71 5.19 5.55
C ASN A 62 -5.78 6.26 4.44
N LEU A 63 -6.41 5.89 3.34
CA LEU A 63 -6.61 6.75 2.17
C LEU A 63 -8.09 6.91 1.89
N SER A 64 -8.43 7.97 1.16
CA SER A 64 -9.79 8.12 0.65
C SER A 64 -10.01 7.09 -0.46
N LEU A 65 -11.26 6.87 -0.85
CA LEU A 65 -11.57 5.96 -1.96
C LEU A 65 -10.92 6.44 -3.25
N SER A 66 -10.97 7.74 -3.50
CA SER A 66 -10.35 8.33 -4.69
C SER A 66 -8.84 8.10 -4.71
N GLU A 67 -8.18 8.37 -3.59
CA GLU A 67 -6.74 8.15 -3.47
C GLU A 67 -6.39 6.68 -3.65
N THR A 68 -7.23 5.78 -3.14
CA THR A 68 -7.01 4.35 -3.27
C THR A 68 -7.11 3.91 -4.73
N ILE A 69 -8.10 4.43 -5.46
CA ILE A 69 -8.26 4.15 -6.89
C ILE A 69 -7.04 4.62 -7.66
N ASP A 70 -6.56 5.83 -7.35
CA ASP A 70 -5.37 6.37 -7.99
C ASP A 70 -4.15 5.48 -7.74
N LEU A 71 -3.97 5.04 -6.51
CA LEU A 71 -2.88 4.15 -6.15
C LEU A 71 -2.96 2.82 -6.91
N LEU A 72 -4.15 2.23 -6.97
CA LEU A 72 -4.34 0.97 -7.70
C LEU A 72 -4.00 1.13 -9.17
N ASN A 73 -4.39 2.26 -9.76
CA ASN A 73 -4.06 2.55 -11.15
C ASN A 73 -2.54 2.70 -11.34
N GLU A 74 -1.87 3.36 -10.42
CA GLU A 74 -0.41 3.51 -10.48
C GLU A 74 0.29 2.15 -10.41
N LEU A 75 -0.29 1.22 -9.65
CA LEU A 75 0.27 -0.12 -9.50
C LEU A 75 -0.17 -1.07 -10.62
N GLY A 76 -0.90 -0.56 -11.61
CA GLY A 76 -1.29 -1.34 -12.78
C GLY A 76 -2.52 -2.23 -12.58
N ILE A 77 -3.33 -1.98 -11.57
CA ILE A 77 -4.50 -2.79 -11.26
C ILE A 77 -5.77 -2.11 -11.78
N ARG A 78 -5.80 -1.86 -13.08
CA ARG A 78 -6.92 -1.16 -13.70
C ARG A 78 -8.11 -2.05 -13.99
N GLY A 79 -7.86 -3.24 -14.52
CA GLY A 79 -8.89 -4.14 -14.95
C GLY A 79 -9.70 -4.76 -13.83
N ASN A 80 -9.25 -4.59 -12.59
CA ASN A 80 -9.87 -5.23 -11.43
C ASN A 80 -10.72 -4.27 -10.59
N ILE A 81 -10.73 -2.99 -10.96
CA ILE A 81 -11.59 -2.02 -10.30
C ILE A 81 -12.93 -2.06 -11.04
N ARG A 82 -13.90 -2.71 -10.44
CA ARG A 82 -15.21 -2.86 -11.06
C ARG A 82 -16.11 -1.67 -10.75
N ALA A 83 -16.97 -1.33 -11.71
CA ALA A 83 -17.97 -0.29 -11.49
C ALA A 83 -18.81 -0.59 -10.25
N LYS A 84 -19.15 -1.86 -10.05
CA LYS A 84 -19.89 -2.30 -8.88
C LYS A 84 -19.18 -1.94 -7.57
N ASP A 85 -17.86 -2.15 -7.49
CA ASP A 85 -17.10 -1.84 -6.30
C ASP A 85 -17.16 -0.34 -5.99
N VAL A 86 -17.03 0.48 -7.01
CA VAL A 86 -17.10 1.92 -6.85
C VAL A 86 -18.51 2.36 -6.41
N LEU A 87 -19.53 1.81 -7.04
CA LEU A 87 -20.92 2.15 -6.71
C LEU A 87 -21.28 1.72 -5.29
N ASP A 88 -20.88 0.51 -4.88
CA ASP A 88 -21.14 0.02 -3.53
C ASP A 88 -20.47 0.91 -2.50
N SER A 89 -19.23 1.33 -2.77
CA SER A 89 -18.50 2.22 -1.88
C SER A 89 -19.18 3.59 -1.76
N LEU A 90 -19.66 4.13 -2.87
CA LEU A 90 -20.36 5.41 -2.86
C LEU A 90 -21.68 5.31 -2.12
N ARG A 91 -22.42 4.23 -2.27
CA ARG A 91 -23.66 4.01 -1.55
C ARG A 91 -23.43 3.98 -0.05
N SER A 92 -22.37 3.34 0.38
CA SER A 92 -22.01 3.27 1.80
C SER A 92 -21.73 4.65 2.37
N ILE A 93 -21.20 5.56 1.58
CA ILE A 93 -20.88 6.92 2.00
C ILE A 93 -22.13 7.79 2.05
N SER A 94 -23.05 7.60 1.12
CA SER A 94 -24.21 8.45 0.99
C SER A 94 -25.42 8.01 1.81
N SER A 95 -25.37 6.87 2.44
CA SER A 95 -26.49 6.38 3.26
C SER A 95 -26.40 6.80 4.73
#